data_9d684da0c386c2c8015939abf9ac6167
#
_entry.id   9d684da0c386c2c8015939abf9ac6167
#
_cell.length_a   1.000
_cell.length_b   1.000
_cell.length_c   1.000
_cell.angle_alpha   90.00
_cell.angle_beta   90.00
_cell.angle_gamma   90.00
#
_symmetry.space_group_name_H-M   'P 1'
#
loop_
_entity.id
_entity.type
_entity.pdbx_description
1 polymer ?
#
loop_
_entity_poly.entity_id
_entity_poly.type
_entity_poly.pdbx_seq_one_letter_code
_entity_poly.pdbx_strand_id
1 'polypeptide(L)'
;MRKGDHKIKKLKGKDVDALKMLGRTGHVQKDVLKDYTGISENRINTLKNLDYLREVYDNNSDDKYLRLTKEGRDFVHEQLGVVCYKSNAPVHDSQIVEYYMHMTKEEQDSWKTETELHQIIKDDLGRDDVSPTDFSYVSGGEVIYVEIITSNYSNGQIEEKIEFVEAMGGTYEEIRI
;
A
#
# COMPACT_ATOMS: atom_id res chain seq x y z
N MET A 1 2.53 -8.36 -32.04
CA MET A 1 1.82 -7.06 -32.10
C MET A 1 2.16 -6.31 -30.82
N ARG A 2 2.87 -5.18 -30.89
CA ARG A 2 3.10 -4.30 -29.73
C ARG A 2 1.75 -3.69 -29.37
N LYS A 3 1.26 -3.91 -28.13
CA LYS A 3 0.09 -3.20 -27.59
C LYS A 3 0.43 -1.70 -27.66
N GLY A 4 -0.36 -0.96 -28.44
CA GLY A 4 -0.13 0.47 -28.64
C GLY A 4 -0.20 1.25 -27.34
N ASP A 5 0.56 2.33 -27.29
CA ASP A 5 0.65 3.32 -26.20
C ASP A 5 -0.72 3.96 -25.89
N HIS A 6 -1.60 3.22 -25.22
CA HIS A 6 -2.82 3.77 -24.63
C HIS A 6 -2.54 4.34 -23.23
N LYS A 7 -1.60 5.31 -23.16
CA LYS A 7 -1.41 6.08 -21.93
C LYS A 7 -2.65 6.91 -21.64
N ILE A 8 -3.06 6.95 -20.38
CA ILE A 8 -4.10 7.88 -19.93
C ILE A 8 -3.61 9.30 -20.22
N LYS A 9 -4.26 9.98 -21.16
CA LYS A 9 -3.89 11.32 -21.55
C LYS A 9 -4.05 12.36 -20.43
N LYS A 10 -4.87 12.10 -19.42
CA LYS A 10 -5.07 12.96 -18.25
C LYS A 10 -5.66 12.17 -17.06
N LEU A 11 -4.92 12.11 -15.96
CA LEU A 11 -5.45 11.70 -14.67
C LEU A 11 -6.34 12.82 -14.09
N LYS A 12 -7.45 12.40 -13.46
CA LYS A 12 -8.28 13.29 -12.64
C LYS A 12 -7.88 13.10 -11.17
N GLY A 13 -8.23 14.05 -10.29
CA GLY A 13 -7.91 13.95 -8.85
C GLY A 13 -8.33 12.61 -8.24
N LYS A 14 -9.58 12.19 -8.51
CA LYS A 14 -10.11 10.89 -8.04
C LYS A 14 -9.34 9.64 -8.55
N ASP A 15 -8.77 9.72 -9.75
CA ASP A 15 -7.91 8.65 -10.27
C ASP A 15 -6.58 8.60 -9.49
N VAL A 16 -6.03 9.78 -9.20
CA VAL A 16 -4.77 9.92 -8.42
C VAL A 16 -4.98 9.34 -7.02
N ASP A 17 -6.06 9.73 -6.34
CA ASP A 17 -6.37 9.26 -4.99
C ASP A 17 -6.56 7.74 -4.98
N ALA A 18 -7.32 7.18 -5.93
CA ALA A 18 -7.54 5.74 -6.05
C ALA A 18 -6.24 4.96 -6.34
N LEU A 19 -5.42 5.47 -7.26
CA LEU A 19 -4.15 4.83 -7.60
C LEU A 19 -3.12 4.92 -6.47
N LYS A 20 -3.07 6.05 -5.75
CA LYS A 20 -2.22 6.20 -4.57
C LYS A 20 -2.66 5.24 -3.46
N MET A 21 -3.96 5.15 -3.16
CA MET A 21 -4.49 4.22 -2.18
C MET A 21 -4.09 2.78 -2.52
N LEU A 22 -4.38 2.33 -3.74
CA LEU A 22 -4.01 0.99 -4.21
C LEU A 22 -2.49 0.73 -4.19
N GLY A 23 -1.69 1.73 -4.51
CA GLY A 23 -0.23 1.63 -4.47
C GLY A 23 0.31 1.49 -3.05
N ARG A 24 -0.30 2.17 -2.09
CA ARG A 24 0.14 2.20 -0.69
C ARG A 24 -0.37 1.03 0.15
N THR A 25 -1.57 0.51 -0.17
CA THR A 25 -2.26 -0.46 0.69
C THR A 25 -2.44 -1.86 0.07
N GLY A 26 -2.23 -2.01 -1.23
CA GLY A 26 -2.30 -3.32 -1.90
C GLY A 26 -3.70 -3.69 -2.40
N HIS A 27 -4.41 -4.56 -1.69
CA HIS A 27 -5.77 -4.99 -2.03
C HIS A 27 -6.81 -4.06 -1.41
N VAL A 28 -7.71 -3.50 -2.23
CA VAL A 28 -8.80 -2.65 -1.77
C VAL A 28 -10.13 -3.18 -2.28
N GLN A 29 -11.12 -3.36 -1.42
CA GLN A 29 -12.47 -3.68 -1.84
C GLN A 29 -13.01 -2.59 -2.78
N LYS A 30 -13.66 -3.01 -3.86
CA LYS A 30 -14.07 -2.08 -4.92
C LYS A 30 -15.02 -0.99 -4.43
N ASP A 31 -15.97 -1.32 -3.56
CA ASP A 31 -16.91 -0.34 -3.02
C ASP A 31 -16.22 0.61 -2.04
N VAL A 32 -15.30 0.11 -1.21
CA VAL A 32 -14.46 0.95 -0.33
C VAL A 32 -13.66 1.97 -1.16
N LEU A 33 -13.03 1.52 -2.25
CA LEU A 33 -12.28 2.42 -3.14
C LEU A 33 -13.18 3.51 -3.73
N LYS A 34 -14.39 3.15 -4.18
CA LYS A 34 -15.37 4.09 -4.76
C LYS A 34 -15.87 5.10 -3.73
N ASP A 35 -16.24 4.63 -2.56
CA ASP A 35 -16.80 5.45 -1.50
C ASP A 35 -15.76 6.45 -0.96
N TYR A 36 -14.54 5.99 -0.76
CA TYR A 36 -13.47 6.83 -0.23
C TYR A 36 -12.94 7.85 -1.24
N THR A 37 -12.67 7.44 -2.49
CA THR A 37 -12.06 8.30 -3.50
C THR A 37 -13.05 9.00 -4.42
N GLY A 38 -14.29 8.52 -4.45
CA GLY A 38 -15.31 8.96 -5.39
C GLY A 38 -15.04 8.59 -6.85
N ILE A 39 -14.15 7.61 -7.10
CA ILE A 39 -13.89 7.12 -8.46
C ILE A 39 -15.11 6.38 -9.01
N SER A 40 -15.46 6.64 -10.27
CA SER A 40 -16.62 6.00 -10.89
C SER A 40 -16.31 4.59 -11.41
N GLU A 41 -17.34 3.72 -11.48
CA GLU A 41 -17.24 2.39 -12.07
C GLU A 41 -16.67 2.41 -13.50
N ASN A 42 -17.16 3.36 -14.32
CA ASN A 42 -16.64 3.50 -15.69
C ASN A 42 -15.15 3.83 -15.71
N ARG A 43 -14.65 4.55 -14.71
CA ARG A 43 -13.24 4.90 -14.62
C ARG A 43 -12.41 3.71 -14.16
N ILE A 44 -12.89 2.93 -13.19
CA ILE A 44 -12.30 1.65 -12.78
C ILE A 44 -12.18 0.72 -13.99
N ASN A 45 -13.25 0.56 -14.78
CA ASN A 45 -13.23 -0.26 -15.99
C ASN A 45 -12.23 0.26 -17.03
N THR A 46 -12.09 1.59 -17.16
CA THR A 46 -11.06 2.17 -18.01
C THR A 46 -9.65 1.77 -17.56
N LEU A 47 -9.37 1.87 -16.25
CA LEU A 47 -8.07 1.49 -15.68
C LEU A 47 -7.79 -0.01 -15.83
N LYS A 48 -8.81 -0.87 -15.72
CA LYS A 48 -8.72 -2.31 -15.99
C LYS A 48 -8.41 -2.60 -17.47
N ASN A 49 -9.09 -1.91 -18.39
CA ASN A 49 -8.87 -2.07 -19.82
C ASN A 49 -7.46 -1.60 -20.27
N LEU A 50 -6.86 -0.69 -19.52
CA LEU A 50 -5.47 -0.23 -19.70
C LEU A 50 -4.45 -1.14 -19.03
N ASP A 51 -4.90 -2.23 -18.43
CA ASP A 51 -4.09 -3.18 -17.66
C ASP A 51 -3.39 -2.57 -16.44
N TYR A 52 -3.96 -1.51 -15.84
CA TYR A 52 -3.43 -0.93 -14.61
C TYR A 52 -4.02 -1.56 -13.36
N LEU A 53 -5.27 -2.05 -13.44
CA LEU A 53 -5.97 -2.71 -12.35
C LEU A 53 -6.43 -4.11 -12.74
N ARG A 54 -6.49 -4.99 -11.75
CA ARG A 54 -7.17 -6.28 -11.88
C ARG A 54 -8.04 -6.55 -10.68
N GLU A 55 -9.10 -7.33 -10.87
CA GLU A 55 -9.88 -7.92 -9.78
C GLU A 55 -9.20 -9.18 -9.25
N VAL A 56 -9.28 -9.35 -7.96
CA VAL A 56 -8.83 -10.55 -7.24
C VAL A 56 -9.97 -10.97 -6.32
N TYR A 57 -10.17 -12.26 -6.20
CA TYR A 57 -11.15 -12.86 -5.30
C TYR A 57 -10.41 -13.39 -4.08
N ASP A 58 -10.97 -13.21 -2.90
CA ASP A 58 -10.53 -13.97 -1.75
C ASP A 58 -11.10 -15.39 -1.86
N ASN A 59 -10.24 -16.40 -1.66
CA ASN A 59 -10.65 -17.80 -1.73
C ASN A 59 -11.56 -18.22 -0.56
N ASN A 60 -11.62 -17.42 0.50
CA ASN A 60 -12.37 -17.71 1.73
C ASN A 60 -13.65 -16.89 1.86
N SER A 61 -13.85 -15.92 0.99
CA SER A 61 -15.06 -15.08 0.93
C SER A 61 -15.42 -14.78 -0.52
N ASP A 62 -16.67 -14.38 -0.78
CA ASP A 62 -17.09 -13.92 -2.10
C ASP A 62 -16.65 -12.47 -2.39
N ASP A 63 -15.78 -11.91 -1.56
CA ASP A 63 -15.34 -10.52 -1.67
C ASP A 63 -14.43 -10.30 -2.88
N LYS A 64 -14.67 -9.17 -3.53
CA LYS A 64 -13.91 -8.73 -4.70
C LYS A 64 -13.02 -7.55 -4.33
N TYR A 65 -11.74 -7.74 -4.58
CA TYR A 65 -10.73 -6.73 -4.36
C TYR A 65 -10.15 -6.23 -5.68
N LEU A 66 -9.75 -4.98 -5.70
CA LEU A 66 -8.95 -4.39 -6.76
C LEU A 66 -7.49 -4.31 -6.29
N ARG A 67 -6.56 -4.56 -7.20
CA ARG A 67 -5.13 -4.31 -6.97
C ARG A 67 -4.47 -3.83 -8.25
N LEU A 68 -3.30 -3.20 -8.11
CA LEU A 68 -2.47 -2.83 -9.25
C LEU A 68 -1.87 -4.08 -9.92
N THR A 69 -1.83 -4.07 -11.24
CA THR A 69 -1.01 -4.99 -12.04
C THR A 69 0.46 -4.57 -11.96
N LYS A 70 1.35 -5.28 -12.66
CA LYS A 70 2.75 -4.82 -12.80
C LYS A 70 2.79 -3.47 -13.53
N GLU A 71 2.09 -3.37 -14.65
CA GLU A 71 1.98 -2.15 -15.46
C GLU A 71 1.37 -1.00 -14.65
N GLY A 72 0.38 -1.30 -13.81
CA GLY A 72 -0.22 -0.32 -12.90
C GLY A 72 0.76 0.19 -11.86
N ARG A 73 1.57 -0.68 -11.26
CA ARG A 73 2.60 -0.26 -10.30
C ARG A 73 3.70 0.59 -10.96
N ASP A 74 4.18 0.16 -12.12
CA ASP A 74 5.18 0.89 -12.89
C ASP A 74 4.64 2.30 -13.24
N PHE A 75 3.38 2.38 -13.69
CA PHE A 75 2.71 3.65 -13.98
C PHE A 75 2.56 4.54 -12.73
N VAL A 76 2.13 3.99 -11.60
CA VAL A 76 1.96 4.72 -10.34
C VAL A 76 3.30 5.24 -9.83
N HIS A 77 4.34 4.43 -9.92
CA HIS A 77 5.70 4.85 -9.55
C HIS A 77 6.19 6.01 -10.45
N GLU A 78 6.11 5.85 -11.78
CA GLU A 78 6.59 6.84 -12.74
C GLU A 78 5.80 8.17 -12.70
N GLN A 79 4.48 8.12 -12.56
CA GLN A 79 3.60 9.28 -12.67
C GLN A 79 3.25 9.95 -11.35
N LEU A 80 3.25 9.20 -10.26
CA LEU A 80 2.82 9.67 -8.94
C LEU A 80 3.93 9.62 -7.88
N GLY A 81 5.09 9.06 -8.21
CA GLY A 81 6.23 8.94 -7.30
C GLY A 81 5.98 8.01 -6.11
N VAL A 82 5.00 7.08 -6.20
CA VAL A 82 4.67 6.15 -5.13
C VAL A 82 5.41 4.84 -5.35
N VAL A 83 6.22 4.45 -4.38
CA VAL A 83 6.79 3.09 -4.31
C VAL A 83 5.71 2.17 -3.76
N CYS A 84 5.25 1.25 -4.61
CA CYS A 84 4.07 0.45 -4.29
C CYS A 84 4.37 -0.62 -3.25
N TYR A 85 3.46 -0.78 -2.30
CA TYR A 85 3.41 -1.88 -1.34
C TYR A 85 3.33 -3.23 -2.09
N LYS A 86 4.08 -4.20 -1.61
CA LYS A 86 4.01 -5.56 -2.12
C LYS A 86 2.82 -6.28 -1.47
N SER A 87 1.67 -6.14 -2.10
CA SER A 87 0.41 -6.79 -1.70
C SER A 87 0.61 -8.21 -1.20
N ASN A 88 0.16 -8.49 0.01
CA ASN A 88 0.28 -9.80 0.66
C ASN A 88 -1.02 -10.61 0.47
N ALA A 89 -1.98 -10.46 1.38
CA ALA A 89 -3.26 -11.15 1.36
C ALA A 89 -4.42 -10.16 1.56
N PRO A 90 -5.60 -10.36 0.95
CA PRO A 90 -6.70 -9.41 1.03
C PRO A 90 -7.11 -9.05 2.46
N VAL A 91 -7.15 -10.01 3.38
CA VAL A 91 -7.52 -9.78 4.80
C VAL A 91 -6.49 -8.90 5.50
N HIS A 92 -5.20 -9.17 5.31
CA HIS A 92 -4.10 -8.38 5.85
C HIS A 92 -4.15 -6.95 5.27
N ASP A 93 -4.18 -6.84 3.95
CA ASP A 93 -4.17 -5.55 3.26
C ASP A 93 -5.41 -4.70 3.61
N SER A 94 -6.57 -5.32 3.95
CA SER A 94 -7.77 -4.59 4.36
C SER A 94 -7.59 -3.82 5.67
N GLN A 95 -6.75 -4.29 6.58
CA GLN A 95 -6.40 -3.56 7.80
C GLN A 95 -5.55 -2.33 7.48
N ILE A 96 -4.61 -2.48 6.55
CA ILE A 96 -3.81 -1.34 6.05
C ILE A 96 -4.72 -0.30 5.39
N VAL A 97 -5.70 -0.74 4.60
CA VAL A 97 -6.72 0.14 3.98
C VAL A 97 -7.51 0.90 5.04
N GLU A 98 -8.02 0.21 6.05
CA GLU A 98 -8.79 0.83 7.13
C GLU A 98 -7.96 1.89 7.85
N TYR A 99 -6.72 1.55 8.18
CA TYR A 99 -5.80 2.50 8.81
C TYR A 99 -5.56 3.73 7.91
N TYR A 100 -5.24 3.51 6.63
CA TYR A 100 -5.01 4.58 5.67
C TYR A 100 -6.21 5.54 5.52
N MET A 101 -7.44 5.02 5.57
CA MET A 101 -8.65 5.84 5.43
C MET A 101 -8.90 6.79 6.63
N HIS A 102 -8.41 6.42 7.81
CA HIS A 102 -8.57 7.24 9.02
C HIS A 102 -7.50 8.32 9.19
N MET A 103 -6.47 8.31 8.34
CA MET A 103 -5.38 9.28 8.38
C MET A 103 -5.75 10.63 7.81
N THR A 104 -5.13 11.68 8.35
CA THR A 104 -5.10 13.00 7.74
C THR A 104 -4.36 12.99 6.42
N LYS A 105 -4.53 14.03 5.63
CA LYS A 105 -3.83 14.15 4.34
C LYS A 105 -2.32 14.25 4.51
N GLU A 106 -1.86 14.95 5.54
CA GLU A 106 -0.44 15.10 5.90
C GLU A 106 0.18 13.75 6.25
N GLU A 107 -0.50 12.94 7.06
CA GLU A 107 -0.06 11.59 7.41
C GLU A 107 0.00 10.69 6.17
N GLN A 108 -1.03 10.72 5.33
CA GLN A 108 -1.02 9.98 4.06
C GLN A 108 0.12 10.41 3.12
N ASP A 109 0.46 11.70 3.08
CA ASP A 109 1.54 12.19 2.22
C ASP A 109 2.93 11.82 2.75
N SER A 110 3.06 11.57 4.06
CA SER A 110 4.29 11.05 4.70
C SER A 110 4.42 9.52 4.68
N TRP A 111 3.39 8.80 4.24
CA TRP A 111 3.33 7.35 4.21
C TRP A 111 4.49 6.72 3.45
N LYS A 112 5.12 5.72 4.08
CA LYS A 112 6.10 4.84 3.45
C LYS A 112 5.65 3.39 3.53
N THR A 113 5.74 2.69 2.43
CA THR A 113 5.42 1.26 2.33
C THR A 113 6.57 0.40 2.86
N GLU A 114 6.32 -0.86 3.20
CA GLU A 114 7.35 -1.85 3.52
C GLU A 114 8.48 -1.85 2.47
N THR A 115 8.11 -1.74 1.18
CA THR A 115 9.09 -1.71 0.08
C THR A 115 10.02 -0.49 0.17
N GLU A 116 9.49 0.69 0.53
CA GLU A 116 10.29 1.90 0.75
C GLU A 116 11.16 1.78 1.99
N LEU A 117 10.62 1.20 3.07
CA LEU A 117 11.36 0.98 4.30
C LEU A 117 12.54 0.02 4.07
N HIS A 118 12.35 -1.06 3.31
CA HIS A 118 13.45 -1.94 2.90
C HIS A 118 14.54 -1.18 2.15
N GLN A 119 14.18 -0.29 1.23
CA GLN A 119 15.15 0.50 0.49
C GLN A 119 15.94 1.45 1.41
N ILE A 120 15.25 2.12 2.34
CA ILE A 120 15.88 3.02 3.32
C ILE A 120 16.87 2.25 4.19
N ILE A 121 16.49 1.07 4.72
CA ILE A 121 17.39 0.24 5.53
C ILE A 121 18.64 -0.13 4.75
N LYS A 122 18.47 -0.55 3.50
CA LYS A 122 19.59 -0.93 2.64
C LYS A 122 20.52 0.24 2.37
N ASP A 123 19.98 1.41 2.08
CA ASP A 123 20.77 2.59 1.73
C ASP A 123 21.43 3.25 2.96
N ASP A 124 20.72 3.32 4.09
CA ASP A 124 21.19 4.02 5.29
C ASP A 124 21.99 3.13 6.24
N LEU A 125 21.61 1.85 6.39
CA LEU A 125 22.23 0.93 7.33
C LEU A 125 23.09 -0.13 6.65
N GLY A 126 23.03 -0.26 5.32
CA GLY A 126 23.76 -1.29 4.55
C GLY A 126 23.33 -2.72 4.89
N ARG A 127 22.12 -2.92 5.39
CA ARG A 127 21.58 -4.20 5.84
C ARG A 127 20.48 -4.69 4.92
N ASP A 128 20.53 -5.96 4.55
CA ASP A 128 19.50 -6.64 3.76
C ASP A 128 18.72 -7.69 4.60
N ASP A 129 19.16 -7.94 5.84
CA ASP A 129 18.69 -8.99 6.74
C ASP A 129 17.58 -8.52 7.70
N VAL A 130 17.21 -7.26 7.65
CA VAL A 130 16.20 -6.66 8.53
C VAL A 130 14.84 -6.64 7.84
N SER A 131 13.81 -7.12 8.55
CA SER A 131 12.43 -7.06 8.09
C SER A 131 11.74 -5.82 8.65
N PRO A 132 11.46 -4.79 7.82
CA PRO A 132 10.74 -3.60 8.27
C PRO A 132 9.27 -3.91 8.58
N THR A 133 8.59 -2.94 9.20
CA THR A 133 7.14 -2.98 9.41
C THR A 133 6.38 -2.83 8.09
N ASP A 134 5.08 -3.13 8.08
CA ASP A 134 4.23 -3.04 6.89
C ASP A 134 4.21 -1.63 6.30
N PHE A 135 4.22 -0.62 7.16
CA PHE A 135 4.28 0.79 6.75
C PHE A 135 4.75 1.70 7.89
N SER A 136 5.08 2.94 7.52
CA SER A 136 5.26 4.03 8.47
C SER A 136 4.65 5.33 7.96
N TYR A 137 4.45 6.28 8.88
CA TYR A 137 3.97 7.63 8.59
C TYR A 137 4.45 8.59 9.66
N VAL A 138 4.28 9.91 9.44
CA VAL A 138 4.63 10.93 10.43
C VAL A 138 3.34 11.51 11.02
N SER A 139 3.23 11.49 12.35
CA SER A 139 2.15 12.12 13.09
C SER A 139 2.72 12.94 14.24
N GLY A 140 2.29 14.19 14.37
CA GLY A 140 2.79 15.09 15.43
C GLY A 140 4.30 15.36 15.41
N GLY A 141 4.98 15.11 14.27
CA GLY A 141 6.44 15.24 14.13
C GLY A 141 7.21 13.98 14.50
N GLU A 142 6.54 12.90 14.88
CA GLU A 142 7.10 11.60 15.21
C GLU A 142 6.86 10.60 14.10
N VAL A 143 7.82 9.70 13.84
CA VAL A 143 7.64 8.59 12.88
C VAL A 143 7.00 7.42 13.61
N ILE A 144 5.85 6.99 13.12
CA ILE A 144 5.11 5.82 13.62
C ILE A 144 5.32 4.67 12.63
N TYR A 145 5.76 3.54 13.13
CA TYR A 145 5.98 2.30 12.38
C TYR A 145 4.92 1.28 12.78
N VAL A 146 4.15 0.80 11.81
CA VAL A 146 2.97 -0.04 12.07
C VAL A 146 3.14 -1.42 11.46
N GLU A 147 2.84 -2.45 12.25
CA GLU A 147 2.83 -3.85 11.84
C GLU A 147 1.45 -4.48 12.05
N ILE A 148 0.94 -5.16 11.03
CA ILE A 148 -0.29 -5.96 11.10
C ILE A 148 0.07 -7.39 11.49
N ILE A 149 -0.21 -7.75 12.73
CA ILE A 149 0.14 -9.05 13.30
C ILE A 149 -1.02 -10.03 13.12
N THR A 150 -0.77 -11.09 12.36
CA THR A 150 -1.68 -12.23 12.24
C THR A 150 -1.38 -13.29 13.31
N SER A 151 -2.31 -14.22 13.53
CA SER A 151 -2.16 -15.32 14.49
C SER A 151 -0.94 -16.24 14.24
N ASN A 152 -0.29 -16.12 13.08
CA ASN A 152 0.88 -16.93 12.72
C ASN A 152 2.22 -16.28 13.10
N TYR A 153 2.21 -15.07 13.65
CA TYR A 153 3.44 -14.40 14.08
C TYR A 153 4.04 -15.05 15.32
N SER A 154 5.32 -15.35 15.26
CA SER A 154 6.11 -15.76 16.42
C SER A 154 6.60 -14.54 17.21
N ASN A 155 6.92 -14.72 18.48
CA ASN A 155 7.51 -13.65 19.30
C ASN A 155 8.82 -13.13 18.70
N GLY A 156 9.65 -14.02 18.13
CA GLY A 156 10.91 -13.60 17.49
C GLY A 156 10.70 -12.66 16.31
N GLN A 157 9.65 -12.88 15.50
CA GLN A 157 9.33 -11.95 14.39
C GLN A 157 8.89 -10.57 14.91
N ILE A 158 8.14 -10.53 16.03
CA ILE A 158 7.74 -9.27 16.66
C ILE A 158 8.96 -8.54 17.23
N GLU A 159 9.86 -9.26 17.89
CA GLU A 159 11.12 -8.71 18.43
C GLU A 159 11.98 -8.10 17.32
N GLU A 160 12.12 -8.77 16.17
CA GLU A 160 12.82 -8.23 14.99
C GLU A 160 12.24 -6.90 14.49
N LYS A 161 10.90 -6.76 14.51
CA LYS A 161 10.23 -5.51 14.14
C LYS A 161 10.50 -4.39 15.14
N ILE A 162 10.49 -4.71 16.42
CA ILE A 162 10.80 -3.74 17.49
C ILE A 162 12.25 -3.28 17.38
N GLU A 163 13.20 -4.20 17.20
CA GLU A 163 14.63 -3.87 17.01
C GLU A 163 14.82 -2.98 15.76
N PHE A 164 14.10 -3.25 14.68
CA PHE A 164 14.10 -2.39 13.49
C PHE A 164 13.66 -0.97 13.85
N VAL A 165 12.54 -0.80 14.54
CA VAL A 165 12.00 0.52 14.90
C VAL A 165 12.93 1.27 15.85
N GLU A 166 13.53 0.59 16.82
CA GLU A 166 14.55 1.16 17.71
C GLU A 166 15.77 1.68 16.94
N ALA A 167 16.23 0.92 15.95
CA ALA A 167 17.36 1.32 15.10
C ALA A 167 17.05 2.52 14.21
N MET A 168 15.80 2.64 13.74
CA MET A 168 15.34 3.75 12.90
C MET A 168 14.98 5.00 13.70
N GLY A 169 14.70 4.87 14.99
CA GLY A 169 14.20 5.95 15.85
C GLY A 169 12.78 6.34 15.53
N GLY A 170 11.83 5.92 16.35
CA GLY A 170 10.40 6.19 16.19
C GLY A 170 9.57 5.35 17.15
N THR A 171 8.26 5.35 16.97
CA THR A 171 7.31 4.58 17.78
C THR A 171 6.82 3.37 17.04
N TYR A 172 6.85 2.20 17.70
CA TYR A 172 6.27 0.95 17.19
C TYR A 172 4.80 0.85 17.58
N GLU A 173 3.96 0.52 16.62
CA GLU A 173 2.54 0.23 16.81
C GLU A 173 2.17 -1.10 16.16
N GLU A 174 1.37 -1.92 16.84
CA GLU A 174 0.90 -3.20 16.32
C GLU A 174 -0.62 -3.25 16.25
N ILE A 175 -1.14 -3.89 15.19
CA ILE A 175 -2.55 -4.19 15.01
C ILE A 175 -2.69 -5.71 14.92
N ARG A 176 -3.41 -6.32 15.85
CA ARG A 176 -3.62 -7.78 15.89
C ARG A 176 -4.95 -8.17 15.23
N ILE A 177 -4.90 -9.15 14.33
CA ILE A 177 -6.06 -9.70 13.61
C ILE A 177 -6.14 -11.22 13.69
#